data_9b88fd2d5e62a2fdf516fe2d93e5ef9a
#
_entry.id   9b88fd2d5e62a2fdf516fe2d93e5ef9a
#
_cell.length_a   1.000
_cell.length_b   1.000
_cell.length_c   1.000
_cell.angle_alpha   90.00
_cell.angle_beta   90.00
_cell.angle_gamma   90.00
#
_symmetry.space_group_name_H-M   'P 1'
#
loop_
_entity.id
_entity.type
_entity.pdbx_description
1 polymer ?
#
loop_
_entity_poly.entity_id
_entity_poly.type
_entity_poly.pdbx_seq_one_letter_code
_entity_poly.pdbx_strand_id
1 'polypeptide(L)'
;MSISIKDVARMAGVSPATVSRVFTNGPVSDDLRKKVEAAVKATGYRPNLSARRLRSQHSSTIGLIVSDIRNPFFTTLSRAVEDAAYRADMRVVLCNTDENPAREAMYLRLMQEERITGVIYAPTRATAATLGAMDFDFPIVLVDRAGPSGSQDVVGIDNAEAAGLLVDHLVAQGHRRIVGLFGNTSSTAVERHDGYAAAMARHGLATDAGFLAPAADAAEAELMRRLADGERPDAVMASNGLMLLGLYRGVRRAGLDTPRDIAVVGFDNESWTELVGSGLTVIEQPVAEIGRAAMDLLFERLRTPGMATRKVMLAGRLVVRGSSGARAA
;
A
#
# COMPACT_ATOMS: atom_id res chain seq x y z
N MET A 1 32.57 -29.89 4.74
CA MET A 1 31.69 -30.04 5.94
C MET A 1 31.30 -28.64 6.40
N SER A 2 30.01 -28.40 6.69
CA SER A 2 29.57 -27.11 7.22
C SER A 2 29.96 -27.01 8.71
N ILE A 3 30.62 -25.91 9.07
CA ILE A 3 31.03 -25.65 10.45
C ILE A 3 29.79 -25.39 11.30
N SER A 4 29.67 -26.06 12.44
CA SER A 4 28.53 -25.98 13.34
C SER A 4 28.77 -25.08 14.54
N ILE A 5 27.72 -24.66 15.25
CA ILE A 5 27.85 -23.94 16.54
C ILE A 5 28.65 -24.73 17.59
N LYS A 6 28.61 -26.08 17.52
CA LYS A 6 29.39 -26.96 18.41
C LYS A 6 30.88 -26.86 18.14
N ASP A 7 31.30 -26.64 16.90
CA ASP A 7 32.71 -26.49 16.54
C ASP A 7 33.27 -25.15 17.02
N VAL A 8 32.46 -24.06 16.89
CA VAL A 8 32.79 -22.75 17.48
C VAL A 8 32.90 -22.85 19.00
N ALA A 9 31.97 -23.51 19.66
CA ALA A 9 31.97 -23.70 21.11
C ALA A 9 33.23 -24.45 21.60
N ARG A 10 33.60 -25.51 20.87
CA ARG A 10 34.80 -26.29 21.16
C ARG A 10 36.05 -25.43 21.00
N MET A 11 36.16 -24.65 19.94
CA MET A 11 37.32 -23.77 19.69
C MET A 11 37.41 -22.64 20.71
N ALA A 12 36.29 -22.06 21.12
CA ALA A 12 36.23 -20.97 22.11
C ALA A 12 36.35 -21.47 23.56
N GLY A 13 36.31 -22.79 23.81
CA GLY A 13 36.33 -23.37 25.16
C GLY A 13 35.07 -23.02 25.99
N VAL A 14 33.90 -22.89 25.34
CA VAL A 14 32.64 -22.53 25.99
C VAL A 14 31.52 -23.49 25.60
N SER A 15 30.37 -23.36 26.28
CA SER A 15 29.17 -24.13 25.89
C SER A 15 28.54 -23.58 24.60
N PRO A 16 27.82 -24.41 23.79
CA PRO A 16 27.03 -23.93 22.66
C PRO A 16 26.00 -22.90 23.07
N ALA A 17 25.48 -22.96 24.30
CA ALA A 17 24.54 -21.97 24.84
C ALA A 17 25.22 -20.59 25.02
N THR A 18 26.51 -20.56 25.45
CA THR A 18 27.28 -19.33 25.56
C THR A 18 27.52 -18.70 24.18
N VAL A 19 27.88 -19.50 23.17
CA VAL A 19 28.00 -19.03 21.78
C VAL A 19 26.67 -18.44 21.30
N SER A 20 25.56 -19.12 21.54
CA SER A 20 24.24 -18.63 21.18
C SER A 20 23.91 -17.28 21.84
N ARG A 21 24.23 -17.11 23.15
CA ARG A 21 24.02 -15.84 23.87
C ARG A 21 24.83 -14.68 23.28
N VAL A 22 26.08 -14.93 22.88
CA VAL A 22 26.89 -13.90 22.20
C VAL A 22 26.20 -13.40 20.91
N PHE A 23 25.65 -14.30 20.09
CA PHE A 23 24.94 -13.95 18.86
C PHE A 23 23.57 -13.28 19.10
N THR A 24 23.00 -13.43 20.31
CA THR A 24 21.71 -12.80 20.67
C THR A 24 21.88 -11.57 21.56
N ASN A 25 23.09 -11.03 21.70
CA ASN A 25 23.44 -9.96 22.64
C ASN A 25 22.93 -10.22 24.06
N GLY A 26 22.81 -11.49 24.44
CA GLY A 26 22.47 -11.88 25.80
C GLY A 26 23.59 -11.60 26.79
N PRO A 27 23.32 -11.71 28.11
CA PRO A 27 24.29 -11.44 29.16
C PRO A 27 25.42 -12.49 29.10
N VAL A 28 26.62 -12.04 28.75
CA VAL A 28 27.88 -12.81 28.70
C VAL A 28 29.01 -11.85 29.09
N SER A 29 30.01 -12.33 29.86
CA SER A 29 31.18 -11.53 30.19
C SER A 29 31.97 -11.15 28.94
N ASP A 30 32.65 -10.00 28.97
CA ASP A 30 33.43 -9.48 27.83
C ASP A 30 34.56 -10.45 27.42
N ASP A 31 35.16 -11.15 28.36
CA ASP A 31 36.20 -12.16 28.08
C ASP A 31 35.63 -13.34 27.27
N LEU A 32 34.47 -13.87 27.66
CA LEU A 32 33.82 -14.95 26.91
C LEU A 32 33.32 -14.47 25.54
N ARG A 33 32.82 -13.22 25.44
CA ARG A 33 32.45 -12.62 24.17
C ARG A 33 33.61 -12.55 23.20
N LYS A 34 34.76 -12.04 23.64
CA LYS A 34 35.99 -11.97 22.83
C LYS A 34 36.49 -13.34 22.37
N LYS A 35 36.44 -14.36 23.25
CA LYS A 35 36.82 -15.75 22.89
C LYS A 35 35.91 -16.32 21.80
N VAL A 36 34.60 -16.11 21.90
CA VAL A 36 33.64 -16.57 20.91
C VAL A 36 33.81 -15.83 19.58
N GLU A 37 33.99 -14.51 19.59
CA GLU A 37 34.20 -13.71 18.37
C GLU A 37 35.49 -14.13 17.65
N ALA A 38 36.60 -14.39 18.39
CA ALA A 38 37.83 -14.91 17.82
C ALA A 38 37.63 -16.29 17.17
N ALA A 39 36.91 -17.20 17.83
CA ALA A 39 36.58 -18.51 17.28
C ALA A 39 35.69 -18.44 16.05
N VAL A 40 34.69 -17.56 16.03
CA VAL A 40 33.84 -17.29 14.87
C VAL A 40 34.68 -16.80 13.68
N LYS A 41 35.58 -15.83 13.93
CA LYS A 41 36.46 -15.31 12.87
C LYS A 41 37.40 -16.38 12.34
N ALA A 42 37.96 -17.21 13.20
CA ALA A 42 38.89 -18.28 12.81
C ALA A 42 38.22 -19.43 12.05
N THR A 43 36.97 -19.76 12.41
CA THR A 43 36.22 -20.84 11.77
C THR A 43 35.44 -20.40 10.53
N GLY A 44 35.21 -19.09 10.31
CA GLY A 44 34.33 -18.59 9.29
C GLY A 44 32.87 -18.98 9.52
N TYR A 45 32.50 -19.39 10.73
CA TYR A 45 31.14 -19.79 11.06
C TYR A 45 30.15 -18.66 10.82
N ARG A 46 29.09 -18.96 10.08
CA ARG A 46 27.94 -18.09 9.95
C ARG A 46 26.74 -18.76 10.65
N PRO A 47 26.06 -18.04 11.56
CA PRO A 47 24.89 -18.59 12.22
C PRO A 47 23.89 -19.07 11.17
N ASN A 48 23.46 -20.32 11.28
CA ASN A 48 22.40 -20.83 10.44
C ASN A 48 21.07 -20.22 10.92
N LEU A 49 20.58 -19.24 10.20
CA LEU A 49 19.31 -18.56 10.50
C LEU A 49 18.13 -19.53 10.50
N SER A 50 18.17 -20.59 9.69
CA SER A 50 17.14 -21.64 9.68
C SER A 50 17.13 -22.44 10.99
N ALA A 51 18.31 -22.72 11.57
CA ALA A 51 18.41 -23.38 12.89
C ALA A 51 17.98 -22.46 14.05
N ARG A 52 18.13 -21.14 13.88
CA ARG A 52 17.64 -20.13 14.83
C ARG A 52 16.10 -20.01 14.71
N ARG A 53 15.55 -20.02 13.51
CA ARG A 53 14.10 -20.05 13.21
C ARG A 53 13.41 -21.29 13.81
N LEU A 54 14.07 -22.44 13.85
CA LEU A 54 13.55 -23.65 14.49
C LEU A 54 13.41 -23.53 16.03
N ARG A 55 14.09 -22.58 16.65
CA ARG A 55 14.03 -22.34 18.11
C ARG A 55 13.12 -21.16 18.49
N SER A 56 13.05 -20.12 17.64
CA SER A 56 12.09 -19.03 17.76
C SER A 56 10.94 -19.35 16.81
N GLN A 57 9.73 -19.47 17.28
CA GLN A 57 8.56 -19.79 16.45
C GLN A 57 8.27 -18.74 15.36
N HIS A 58 9.01 -17.62 15.28
CA HIS A 58 8.82 -16.53 14.31
C HIS A 58 10.12 -16.14 13.61
N SER A 59 10.01 -15.69 12.36
CA SER A 59 11.15 -15.42 11.46
C SER A 59 11.80 -14.03 11.60
N SER A 60 11.34 -13.15 12.49
CA SER A 60 11.72 -11.71 12.54
C SER A 60 11.60 -11.04 11.14
N THR A 61 10.60 -11.43 10.40
CA THR A 61 10.34 -10.94 9.04
C THR A 61 8.88 -10.56 8.90
N ILE A 62 8.62 -9.40 8.33
CA ILE A 62 7.30 -8.90 7.98
C ILE A 62 7.06 -9.13 6.50
N GLY A 63 5.92 -9.69 6.15
CA GLY A 63 5.44 -9.73 4.77
C GLY A 63 4.76 -8.41 4.42
N LEU A 64 5.09 -7.85 3.26
CA LEU A 64 4.39 -6.71 2.69
C LEU A 64 3.87 -7.10 1.31
N ILE A 65 2.56 -7.31 1.19
CA ILE A 65 1.91 -7.71 -0.06
C ILE A 65 1.17 -6.50 -0.62
N VAL A 66 1.66 -5.97 -1.73
CA VAL A 66 1.13 -4.80 -2.42
C VAL A 66 0.53 -5.16 -3.77
N SER A 67 -0.42 -4.35 -4.22
CA SER A 67 -1.17 -4.62 -5.44
C SER A 67 -0.37 -4.31 -6.71
N ASP A 68 0.30 -3.15 -6.77
CA ASP A 68 1.09 -2.75 -7.94
C ASP A 68 2.22 -1.79 -7.54
N ILE A 69 3.46 -2.28 -7.57
CA ILE A 69 4.63 -1.48 -7.20
C ILE A 69 4.94 -0.32 -8.17
N ARG A 70 4.32 -0.31 -9.35
CA ARG A 70 4.41 0.82 -10.29
C ARG A 70 3.63 2.04 -9.82
N ASN A 71 2.64 1.83 -8.93
CA ASN A 71 1.93 2.92 -8.29
C ASN A 71 2.77 3.46 -7.12
N PRO A 72 3.23 4.73 -7.15
CA PRO A 72 4.05 5.35 -6.11
C PRO A 72 3.42 5.37 -4.72
N PHE A 73 2.09 5.27 -4.62
CA PHE A 73 1.42 5.02 -3.35
C PHE A 73 2.04 3.82 -2.62
N PHE A 74 2.19 2.68 -3.32
CA PHE A 74 2.75 1.47 -2.71
C PHE A 74 4.26 1.54 -2.46
N THR A 75 5.02 2.29 -3.24
CA THR A 75 6.45 2.50 -2.96
C THR A 75 6.66 3.38 -1.72
N THR A 76 5.85 4.41 -1.54
CA THR A 76 5.86 5.27 -0.34
C THR A 76 5.43 4.49 0.90
N LEU A 77 4.36 3.68 0.78
CA LEU A 77 3.91 2.77 1.83
C LEU A 77 5.03 1.78 2.22
N SER A 78 5.65 1.15 1.22
CA SER A 78 6.73 0.17 1.43
C SER A 78 7.90 0.77 2.20
N ARG A 79 8.30 2.00 1.88
CA ARG A 79 9.34 2.71 2.60
C ARG A 79 8.97 2.93 4.06
N ALA A 80 7.74 3.38 4.35
CA ALA A 80 7.29 3.61 5.73
C ALA A 80 7.23 2.31 6.55
N VAL A 81 6.80 1.21 5.93
CA VAL A 81 6.78 -0.13 6.55
C VAL A 81 8.21 -0.63 6.81
N GLU A 82 9.10 -0.48 5.83
CA GLU A 82 10.50 -0.88 5.94
C GLU A 82 11.23 -0.10 7.03
N ASP A 83 11.09 1.23 7.06
CA ASP A 83 11.65 2.09 8.10
C ASP A 83 11.18 1.68 9.52
N ALA A 84 9.91 1.31 9.68
CA ALA A 84 9.37 0.85 10.96
C ALA A 84 9.89 -0.55 11.34
N ALA A 85 9.98 -1.47 10.39
CA ALA A 85 10.53 -2.79 10.58
C ALA A 85 12.01 -2.74 10.95
N TYR A 86 12.80 -1.90 10.27
CA TYR A 86 14.23 -1.71 10.56
C TYR A 86 14.46 -1.24 11.99
N ARG A 87 13.67 -0.27 12.49
CA ARG A 87 13.77 0.19 13.90
C ARG A 87 13.43 -0.89 14.92
N ALA A 88 12.67 -1.91 14.51
CA ALA A 88 12.30 -3.05 15.33
C ALA A 88 13.24 -4.28 15.15
N ASP A 89 14.37 -4.11 14.47
CA ASP A 89 15.33 -5.19 14.10
C ASP A 89 14.64 -6.32 13.31
N MET A 90 13.69 -5.95 12.44
CA MET A 90 12.96 -6.87 11.57
C MET A 90 13.28 -6.59 10.11
N ARG A 91 12.97 -7.54 9.24
CA ARG A 91 13.14 -7.44 7.78
C ARG A 91 11.80 -7.43 7.10
N VAL A 92 11.73 -6.84 5.90
CA VAL A 92 10.55 -6.86 5.06
C VAL A 92 10.79 -7.74 3.83
N VAL A 93 9.82 -8.59 3.51
CA VAL A 93 9.72 -9.29 2.23
C VAL A 93 8.56 -8.65 1.47
N LEU A 94 8.90 -7.92 0.39
CA LEU A 94 7.94 -7.28 -0.48
C LEU A 94 7.48 -8.23 -1.58
N CYS A 95 6.15 -8.39 -1.72
CA CYS A 95 5.50 -9.17 -2.75
C CYS A 95 4.55 -8.29 -3.57
N ASN A 96 4.71 -8.30 -4.88
CA ASN A 96 3.89 -7.54 -5.81
C ASN A 96 2.92 -8.46 -6.55
N THR A 97 1.61 -8.21 -6.41
CA THR A 97 0.57 -9.09 -6.95
C THR A 97 0.13 -8.74 -8.37
N ASP A 98 0.41 -7.53 -8.86
CA ASP A 98 -0.11 -6.99 -10.13
C ASP A 98 -1.64 -7.11 -10.24
N GLU A 99 -2.36 -6.85 -9.13
CA GLU A 99 -3.82 -6.97 -9.06
C GLU A 99 -4.35 -8.40 -9.39
N ASN A 100 -3.54 -9.44 -9.22
CA ASN A 100 -3.85 -10.81 -9.60
C ASN A 100 -4.14 -11.68 -8.36
N PRO A 101 -5.40 -12.16 -8.16
CA PRO A 101 -5.77 -12.99 -7.01
C PRO A 101 -5.00 -14.31 -6.91
N ALA A 102 -4.55 -14.89 -8.04
CA ALA A 102 -3.75 -16.12 -8.01
C ALA A 102 -2.35 -15.87 -7.45
N ARG A 103 -1.74 -14.71 -7.74
CA ARG A 103 -0.48 -14.31 -7.11
C ARG A 103 -0.67 -14.00 -5.62
N GLU A 104 -1.78 -13.39 -5.22
CA GLU A 104 -2.11 -13.16 -3.82
C GLU A 104 -2.15 -14.48 -3.04
N ALA A 105 -2.88 -15.48 -3.54
CA ALA A 105 -2.97 -16.80 -2.92
C ALA A 105 -1.60 -17.48 -2.82
N MET A 106 -0.75 -17.36 -3.85
CA MET A 106 0.61 -17.88 -3.84
C MET A 106 1.46 -17.20 -2.75
N TYR A 107 1.42 -15.87 -2.66
CA TYR A 107 2.21 -15.12 -1.68
C TYR A 107 1.73 -15.35 -0.25
N LEU A 108 0.42 -15.41 0.01
CA LEU A 108 -0.11 -15.74 1.33
C LEU A 108 0.35 -17.13 1.79
N ARG A 109 0.36 -18.12 0.89
CA ARG A 109 0.91 -19.45 1.17
C ARG A 109 2.41 -19.39 1.47
N LEU A 110 3.18 -18.65 0.68
CA LEU A 110 4.61 -18.45 0.94
C LEU A 110 4.86 -17.84 2.33
N MET A 111 4.03 -16.88 2.75
CA MET A 111 4.13 -16.28 4.09
C MET A 111 3.93 -17.32 5.20
N GLN A 112 3.00 -18.26 5.02
CA GLN A 112 2.79 -19.38 5.96
C GLN A 112 3.98 -20.34 5.98
N GLU A 113 4.45 -20.78 4.80
CA GLU A 113 5.58 -21.71 4.66
C GLU A 113 6.87 -21.13 5.29
N GLU A 114 7.12 -19.82 5.12
CA GLU A 114 8.26 -19.10 5.68
C GLU A 114 8.06 -18.68 7.14
N ARG A 115 6.91 -18.96 7.75
CA ARG A 115 6.57 -18.61 9.14
C ARG A 115 6.83 -17.13 9.43
N ILE A 116 6.29 -16.28 8.56
CA ILE A 116 6.40 -14.82 8.69
C ILE A 116 5.79 -14.35 10.01
N THR A 117 6.39 -13.35 10.64
CA THR A 117 5.93 -12.83 11.94
C THR A 117 4.57 -12.13 11.83
N GLY A 118 4.30 -11.48 10.71
CA GLY A 118 3.04 -10.80 10.43
C GLY A 118 3.04 -10.21 9.02
N VAL A 119 1.89 -9.80 8.53
CA VAL A 119 1.71 -9.32 7.16
C VAL A 119 0.96 -8.00 7.12
N ILE A 120 1.52 -7.04 6.36
CA ILE A 120 0.81 -5.84 5.90
C ILE A 120 0.32 -6.13 4.48
N TYR A 121 -0.96 -5.94 4.20
CA TYR A 121 -1.56 -6.43 2.96
C TYR A 121 -2.58 -5.47 2.34
N ALA A 122 -2.44 -5.23 1.04
CA ALA A 122 -3.41 -4.51 0.22
C ALA A 122 -4.09 -5.47 -0.78
N PRO A 123 -5.21 -6.15 -0.40
CA PRO A 123 -5.82 -7.20 -1.20
C PRO A 123 -6.56 -6.66 -2.43
N THR A 124 -6.74 -7.50 -3.46
CA THR A 124 -7.79 -7.28 -4.45
C THR A 124 -9.17 -7.43 -3.79
N ARG A 125 -10.20 -6.84 -4.40
CA ARG A 125 -11.58 -6.97 -3.93
C ARG A 125 -12.03 -8.44 -3.85
N ALA A 126 -11.60 -9.25 -4.81
CA ALA A 126 -11.94 -10.67 -4.85
C ALA A 126 -11.37 -11.43 -3.63
N THR A 127 -10.10 -11.22 -3.30
CA THR A 127 -9.46 -11.88 -2.16
C THR A 127 -9.96 -11.30 -0.83
N ALA A 128 -10.16 -9.99 -0.74
CA ALA A 128 -10.70 -9.34 0.45
C ALA A 128 -12.06 -9.94 0.87
N ALA A 129 -12.91 -10.30 -0.09
CA ALA A 129 -14.21 -10.91 0.18
C ALA A 129 -14.13 -12.27 0.89
N THR A 130 -13.06 -13.02 0.70
CA THR A 130 -12.87 -14.38 1.25
C THR A 130 -11.86 -14.42 2.40
N LEU A 131 -11.11 -13.36 2.63
CA LEU A 131 -9.99 -13.31 3.57
C LEU A 131 -10.42 -13.68 5.01
N GLY A 132 -11.62 -13.29 5.42
CA GLY A 132 -12.16 -13.59 6.76
C GLY A 132 -12.47 -15.08 7.01
N ALA A 133 -12.55 -15.89 5.96
CA ALA A 133 -12.74 -17.34 6.05
C ALA A 133 -11.41 -18.14 5.99
N MET A 134 -10.29 -17.44 5.79
CA MET A 134 -8.95 -18.03 5.76
C MET A 134 -8.36 -18.04 7.16
N ASP A 135 -7.63 -19.10 7.50
CA ASP A 135 -6.90 -19.22 8.76
C ASP A 135 -5.40 -19.02 8.51
N PHE A 136 -4.78 -18.17 9.32
CA PHE A 136 -3.36 -17.82 9.22
C PHE A 136 -2.69 -17.91 10.59
N ASP A 137 -1.48 -18.48 10.62
CA ASP A 137 -0.65 -18.58 11.82
C ASP A 137 -0.01 -17.23 12.23
N PHE A 138 -0.33 -16.15 11.55
CA PHE A 138 0.21 -14.81 11.75
C PHE A 138 -0.87 -13.73 11.64
N PRO A 139 -0.72 -12.59 12.32
CA PRO A 139 -1.63 -11.47 12.17
C PRO A 139 -1.48 -10.77 10.82
N ILE A 140 -2.61 -10.31 10.30
CA ILE A 140 -2.69 -9.51 9.07
C ILE A 140 -3.28 -8.14 9.41
N VAL A 141 -2.64 -7.08 8.93
CA VAL A 141 -3.18 -5.72 8.91
C VAL A 141 -3.39 -5.30 7.46
N LEU A 142 -4.61 -4.94 7.13
CA LEU A 142 -4.96 -4.46 5.80
C LEU A 142 -4.62 -2.97 5.66
N VAL A 143 -4.14 -2.58 4.50
CA VAL A 143 -3.84 -1.19 4.17
C VAL A 143 -4.53 -0.79 2.87
N ASP A 144 -4.94 0.48 2.78
CA ASP A 144 -5.65 1.04 1.62
C ASP A 144 -7.01 0.37 1.39
N ARG A 145 -7.10 -0.93 1.41
CA ARG A 145 -8.26 -1.73 1.02
C ARG A 145 -8.81 -2.53 2.18
N ALA A 146 -10.10 -2.40 2.44
CA ALA A 146 -10.81 -3.16 3.47
C ALA A 146 -11.53 -4.37 2.88
N GLY A 147 -11.65 -5.44 3.69
CA GLY A 147 -12.58 -6.53 3.43
C GLY A 147 -13.95 -6.24 4.08
N PRO A 148 -15.02 -6.88 3.62
CA PRO A 148 -16.38 -6.69 4.15
C PRO A 148 -16.58 -7.27 5.56
N SER A 149 -15.73 -8.19 5.98
CA SER A 149 -15.94 -9.01 7.19
C SER A 149 -15.59 -8.32 8.51
N GLY A 150 -14.81 -7.23 8.49
CA GLY A 150 -14.28 -6.61 9.72
C GLY A 150 -13.40 -7.55 10.56
N SER A 151 -12.89 -8.63 9.97
CA SER A 151 -12.12 -9.67 10.66
C SER A 151 -10.63 -9.32 10.83
N GLN A 152 -10.13 -8.33 10.10
CA GLN A 152 -8.75 -7.84 10.18
C GLN A 152 -8.70 -6.37 10.58
N ASP A 153 -7.57 -5.97 11.18
CA ASP A 153 -7.25 -4.56 11.35
C ASP A 153 -7.09 -3.90 9.98
N VAL A 154 -7.55 -2.65 9.84
CA VAL A 154 -7.49 -1.88 8.58
C VAL A 154 -6.97 -0.49 8.84
N VAL A 155 -6.05 -0.01 7.98
CA VAL A 155 -5.61 1.39 7.95
C VAL A 155 -5.79 1.95 6.55
N GLY A 156 -6.48 3.08 6.42
CA GLY A 156 -6.73 3.73 5.14
C GLY A 156 -7.26 5.15 5.32
N ILE A 157 -7.90 5.66 4.28
CA ILE A 157 -8.62 6.95 4.31
C ILE A 157 -10.12 6.75 4.13
N ASP A 158 -10.92 7.77 4.43
CA ASP A 158 -12.31 7.81 3.99
C ASP A 158 -12.36 8.12 2.48
N ASN A 159 -12.44 7.05 1.70
CA ASN A 159 -12.44 7.13 0.23
C ASN A 159 -13.69 7.82 -0.34
N ALA A 160 -14.83 7.63 0.33
CA ALA A 160 -16.09 8.23 -0.12
C ALA A 160 -16.07 9.74 0.13
N GLU A 161 -15.66 10.17 1.33
CA GLU A 161 -15.49 11.58 1.66
C GLU A 161 -14.47 12.24 0.70
N ALA A 162 -13.31 11.62 0.50
CA ALA A 162 -12.26 12.14 -0.36
C ALA A 162 -12.72 12.32 -1.81
N ALA A 163 -13.48 11.37 -2.36
CA ALA A 163 -14.06 11.50 -3.71
C ALA A 163 -15.13 12.58 -3.76
N GLY A 164 -15.95 12.69 -2.72
CA GLY A 164 -16.94 13.76 -2.59
C GLY A 164 -16.32 15.15 -2.61
N LEU A 165 -15.19 15.36 -1.92
CA LEU A 165 -14.46 16.65 -1.93
C LEU A 165 -14.02 17.07 -3.33
N LEU A 166 -13.59 16.13 -4.18
CA LEU A 166 -13.22 16.43 -5.57
C LEU A 166 -14.43 16.89 -6.39
N VAL A 167 -15.56 16.21 -6.25
CA VAL A 167 -16.80 16.58 -6.95
C VAL A 167 -17.31 17.94 -6.45
N ASP A 168 -17.37 18.14 -5.14
CA ASP A 168 -17.84 19.40 -4.53
C ASP A 168 -16.96 20.57 -5.00
N HIS A 169 -15.64 20.37 -5.08
CA HIS A 169 -14.70 21.34 -5.61
C HIS A 169 -14.99 21.67 -7.09
N LEU A 170 -15.13 20.64 -7.94
CA LEU A 170 -15.42 20.84 -9.38
C LEU A 170 -16.74 21.59 -9.60
N VAL A 171 -17.77 21.23 -8.85
CA VAL A 171 -19.08 21.89 -8.93
C VAL A 171 -18.99 23.35 -8.48
N ALA A 172 -18.24 23.65 -7.44
CA ALA A 172 -17.96 25.02 -6.98
C ALA A 172 -17.22 25.85 -8.06
N GLN A 173 -16.42 25.22 -8.92
CA GLN A 173 -15.75 25.85 -10.07
C GLN A 173 -16.64 25.93 -11.34
N GLY A 174 -17.89 25.49 -11.28
CA GLY A 174 -18.86 25.58 -12.38
C GLY A 174 -18.92 24.37 -13.31
N HIS A 175 -18.16 23.31 -13.03
CA HIS A 175 -18.22 22.08 -13.82
C HIS A 175 -19.48 21.28 -13.50
N ARG A 176 -20.14 20.73 -14.52
CA ARG A 176 -21.43 20.01 -14.38
C ARG A 176 -21.43 18.62 -14.99
N ARG A 177 -20.69 18.41 -16.09
CA ARG A 177 -20.53 17.10 -16.73
C ARG A 177 -19.19 16.50 -16.31
N ILE A 178 -19.22 15.81 -15.19
CA ILE A 178 -18.01 15.25 -14.55
C ILE A 178 -17.99 13.75 -14.80
N VAL A 179 -17.01 13.27 -15.56
CA VAL A 179 -16.81 11.83 -15.79
C VAL A 179 -15.84 11.27 -14.75
N GLY A 180 -16.27 10.22 -14.04
CA GLY A 180 -15.44 9.49 -13.08
C GLY A 180 -14.88 8.19 -13.67
N LEU A 181 -13.56 7.98 -13.64
CA LEU A 181 -12.92 6.71 -14.02
C LEU A 181 -12.35 6.00 -12.81
N PHE A 182 -12.79 4.75 -12.60
CA PHE A 182 -12.51 3.96 -11.41
C PHE A 182 -11.85 2.63 -11.75
N GLY A 183 -10.93 2.16 -10.89
CA GLY A 183 -10.33 0.85 -11.03
C GLY A 183 -11.34 -0.28 -10.75
N ASN A 184 -11.26 -1.39 -11.48
CA ASN A 184 -12.21 -2.49 -11.36
C ASN A 184 -11.78 -3.60 -10.39
N THR A 185 -10.61 -3.49 -9.77
CA THR A 185 -9.98 -4.55 -8.95
C THR A 185 -10.00 -4.29 -7.45
N SER A 186 -10.15 -3.03 -6.99
CA SER A 186 -10.04 -2.64 -5.59
C SER A 186 -11.37 -2.26 -4.94
N SER A 187 -11.48 -2.44 -3.62
CA SER A 187 -12.59 -1.93 -2.82
C SER A 187 -12.56 -0.39 -2.73
N THR A 188 -11.37 0.22 -2.69
CA THR A 188 -11.20 1.68 -2.67
C THR A 188 -11.81 2.35 -3.89
N ALA A 189 -11.70 1.73 -5.07
CA ALA A 189 -12.31 2.29 -6.27
C ALA A 189 -13.84 2.29 -6.20
N VAL A 190 -14.45 1.26 -5.57
CA VAL A 190 -15.90 1.21 -5.33
C VAL A 190 -16.30 2.29 -4.32
N GLU A 191 -15.58 2.41 -3.20
CA GLU A 191 -15.84 3.44 -2.19
C GLU A 191 -15.72 4.87 -2.78
N ARG A 192 -14.70 5.12 -3.63
CA ARG A 192 -14.50 6.40 -4.34
C ARG A 192 -15.62 6.66 -5.35
N HIS A 193 -16.07 5.62 -6.07
CA HIS A 193 -17.23 5.72 -6.95
C HIS A 193 -18.50 6.09 -6.17
N ASP A 194 -18.75 5.43 -5.04
CA ASP A 194 -19.95 5.69 -4.23
C ASP A 194 -19.94 7.11 -3.68
N GLY A 195 -18.78 7.60 -3.22
CA GLY A 195 -18.60 8.99 -2.80
C GLY A 195 -18.81 9.99 -3.94
N TYR A 196 -18.26 9.70 -5.13
CA TYR A 196 -18.50 10.48 -6.33
C TYR A 196 -19.99 10.51 -6.69
N ALA A 197 -20.66 9.35 -6.76
CA ALA A 197 -22.07 9.25 -7.12
C ALA A 197 -22.96 9.99 -6.10
N ALA A 198 -22.69 9.84 -4.81
CA ALA A 198 -23.41 10.54 -3.75
C ALA A 198 -23.23 12.07 -3.86
N ALA A 199 -22.02 12.55 -4.18
CA ALA A 199 -21.78 13.98 -4.37
C ALA A 199 -22.48 14.52 -5.63
N MET A 200 -22.40 13.81 -6.75
CA MET A 200 -23.15 14.16 -7.97
C MET A 200 -24.66 14.28 -7.68
N ALA A 201 -25.23 13.32 -6.97
CA ALA A 201 -26.64 13.34 -6.57
C ALA A 201 -26.99 14.54 -5.67
N ARG A 202 -26.15 14.88 -4.68
CA ARG A 202 -26.35 16.07 -3.82
C ARG A 202 -26.44 17.37 -4.64
N HIS A 203 -25.71 17.45 -5.75
CA HIS A 203 -25.71 18.59 -6.65
C HIS A 203 -26.76 18.49 -7.78
N GLY A 204 -27.60 17.46 -7.79
CA GLY A 204 -28.60 17.26 -8.83
C GLY A 204 -28.03 16.96 -10.21
N LEU A 205 -26.80 16.38 -10.26
CA LEU A 205 -26.10 16.07 -11.49
C LEU A 205 -26.22 14.58 -11.84
N ALA A 206 -26.23 14.27 -13.13
CA ALA A 206 -26.20 12.89 -13.60
C ALA A 206 -24.79 12.27 -13.35
N THR A 207 -24.79 11.03 -12.86
CA THR A 207 -23.57 10.23 -12.69
C THR A 207 -23.13 9.67 -14.05
N ASP A 208 -21.88 9.88 -14.42
CA ASP A 208 -21.22 9.28 -15.57
C ASP A 208 -19.89 8.65 -15.12
N ALA A 209 -19.88 7.33 -15.03
CA ALA A 209 -18.76 6.59 -14.46
C ALA A 209 -18.35 5.38 -15.30
N GLY A 210 -17.04 5.11 -15.36
CA GLY A 210 -16.48 3.93 -15.98
C GLY A 210 -15.57 3.15 -15.02
N PHE A 211 -15.73 1.82 -15.00
CA PHE A 211 -14.82 0.92 -14.30
C PHE A 211 -13.90 0.20 -15.29
N LEU A 212 -12.60 0.34 -15.13
CA LEU A 212 -11.59 -0.20 -16.04
C LEU A 212 -10.34 -0.68 -15.28
N ALA A 213 -9.40 -1.29 -15.99
CA ALA A 213 -8.13 -1.67 -15.38
C ALA A 213 -7.45 -0.43 -14.74
N PRO A 214 -6.91 -0.52 -13.51
CA PRO A 214 -6.32 0.63 -12.80
C PRO A 214 -4.93 1.00 -13.36
N ALA A 215 -4.88 1.30 -14.66
CA ALA A 215 -3.66 1.55 -15.43
C ALA A 215 -3.79 2.82 -16.27
N ALA A 216 -2.64 3.47 -16.54
CA ALA A 216 -2.60 4.71 -17.31
C ALA A 216 -3.13 4.52 -18.73
N ASP A 217 -2.70 3.47 -19.42
CA ASP A 217 -3.10 3.22 -20.81
C ASP A 217 -4.61 2.95 -20.94
N ALA A 218 -5.23 2.30 -19.94
CA ALA A 218 -6.66 2.06 -19.93
C ALA A 218 -7.46 3.37 -19.75
N ALA A 219 -7.03 4.25 -18.85
CA ALA A 219 -7.66 5.54 -18.64
C ALA A 219 -7.49 6.49 -19.84
N GLU A 220 -6.30 6.49 -20.47
CA GLU A 220 -6.04 7.23 -21.71
C GLU A 220 -6.97 6.74 -22.84
N ALA A 221 -7.03 5.43 -23.06
CA ALA A 221 -7.85 4.84 -24.12
C ALA A 221 -9.34 5.15 -23.93
N GLU A 222 -9.87 5.05 -22.71
CA GLU A 222 -11.27 5.36 -22.42
C GLU A 222 -11.58 6.83 -22.66
N LEU A 223 -10.73 7.76 -22.23
CA LEU A 223 -10.93 9.18 -22.51
C LEU A 223 -10.94 9.45 -24.03
N MET A 224 -9.96 8.88 -24.76
CA MET A 224 -9.89 9.06 -26.21
C MET A 224 -11.10 8.49 -26.93
N ARG A 225 -11.64 7.34 -26.50
CA ARG A 225 -12.86 6.75 -27.02
C ARG A 225 -14.05 7.69 -26.83
N ARG A 226 -14.27 8.20 -25.60
CA ARG A 226 -15.37 9.13 -25.29
C ARG A 226 -15.30 10.40 -26.15
N LEU A 227 -14.10 10.97 -26.28
CA LEU A 227 -13.90 12.16 -27.12
C LEU A 227 -14.19 11.88 -28.61
N ALA A 228 -13.81 10.69 -29.11
CA ALA A 228 -14.11 10.26 -30.49
C ALA A 228 -15.61 10.06 -30.72
N ASP A 229 -16.35 9.58 -29.71
CA ASP A 229 -17.80 9.42 -29.73
C ASP A 229 -18.55 10.78 -29.60
N GLY A 230 -17.83 11.90 -29.54
CA GLY A 230 -18.37 13.24 -29.44
C GLY A 230 -18.75 13.70 -28.03
N GLU A 231 -18.43 12.91 -27.00
CA GLU A 231 -18.64 13.32 -25.61
C GLU A 231 -17.70 14.51 -25.27
N ARG A 232 -18.24 15.47 -24.52
CA ARG A 232 -17.49 16.66 -24.10
C ARG A 232 -17.69 16.88 -22.60
N PRO A 233 -17.05 16.09 -21.74
CA PRO A 233 -17.10 16.33 -20.31
C PRO A 233 -16.47 17.67 -19.95
N ASP A 234 -16.99 18.33 -18.91
CA ASP A 234 -16.40 19.56 -18.37
C ASP A 234 -15.19 19.23 -17.50
N ALA A 235 -15.23 18.06 -16.88
CA ALA A 235 -14.15 17.56 -16.01
C ALA A 235 -14.04 16.04 -16.06
N VAL A 236 -12.84 15.55 -15.81
CA VAL A 236 -12.56 14.12 -15.63
C VAL A 236 -11.88 13.89 -14.28
N MET A 237 -12.30 12.83 -13.61
CA MET A 237 -11.79 12.41 -12.30
C MET A 237 -11.21 11.00 -12.38
N ALA A 238 -9.98 10.81 -11.89
CA ALA A 238 -9.33 9.52 -11.79
C ALA A 238 -9.33 9.01 -10.35
N SER A 239 -9.58 7.71 -10.16
CA SER A 239 -9.60 7.09 -8.83
C SER A 239 -8.23 6.70 -8.27
N ASN A 240 -7.13 6.86 -9.02
CA ASN A 240 -5.76 6.67 -8.54
C ASN A 240 -4.74 7.41 -9.41
N GLY A 241 -3.49 7.51 -8.95
CA GLY A 241 -2.42 8.25 -9.63
C GLY A 241 -2.03 7.70 -11.00
N LEU A 242 -2.06 6.39 -11.22
CA LEU A 242 -1.78 5.81 -12.54
C LEU A 242 -2.86 6.17 -13.56
N MET A 243 -4.13 6.09 -13.18
CA MET A 243 -5.23 6.51 -14.05
C MET A 243 -5.22 8.03 -14.28
N LEU A 244 -4.84 8.82 -13.27
CA LEU A 244 -4.68 10.27 -13.41
C LEU A 244 -3.63 10.62 -14.47
N LEU A 245 -2.50 9.91 -14.45
CA LEU A 245 -1.47 10.05 -15.49
C LEU A 245 -2.05 9.73 -16.88
N GLY A 246 -2.83 8.66 -16.99
CA GLY A 246 -3.49 8.27 -18.24
C GLY A 246 -4.48 9.32 -18.74
N LEU A 247 -5.33 9.86 -17.86
CA LEU A 247 -6.25 10.94 -18.21
C LEU A 247 -5.50 12.17 -18.71
N TYR A 248 -4.46 12.60 -17.99
CA TYR A 248 -3.66 13.76 -18.41
C TYR A 248 -2.96 13.54 -19.76
N ARG A 249 -2.43 12.35 -20.00
CA ARG A 249 -1.87 11.96 -21.32
C ARG A 249 -2.93 12.03 -22.42
N GLY A 250 -4.14 11.52 -22.16
CA GLY A 250 -5.26 11.56 -23.10
C GLY A 250 -5.67 13.00 -23.46
N VAL A 251 -5.80 13.87 -22.45
CA VAL A 251 -6.07 15.31 -22.66
C VAL A 251 -5.01 15.95 -23.56
N ARG A 252 -3.73 15.71 -23.25
CA ARG A 252 -2.62 16.23 -24.05
C ARG A 252 -2.63 15.69 -25.49
N ARG A 253 -2.89 14.40 -25.65
CA ARG A 253 -2.96 13.74 -26.96
C ARG A 253 -4.11 14.25 -27.82
N ALA A 254 -5.23 14.60 -27.19
CA ALA A 254 -6.38 15.19 -27.85
C ALA A 254 -6.17 16.69 -28.23
N GLY A 255 -5.05 17.29 -27.86
CA GLY A 255 -4.76 18.71 -28.08
C GLY A 255 -5.62 19.64 -27.22
N LEU A 256 -6.14 19.13 -26.09
CA LEU A 256 -6.98 19.91 -25.17
C LEU A 256 -6.13 20.55 -24.08
N ASP A 257 -6.54 21.74 -23.65
CA ASP A 257 -5.91 22.47 -22.53
C ASP A 257 -6.71 22.28 -21.23
N THR A 258 -5.98 22.14 -20.14
CA THR A 258 -6.51 22.03 -18.78
C THR A 258 -6.22 23.34 -18.02
N PRO A 259 -7.21 23.98 -17.39
CA PRO A 259 -8.63 23.58 -17.23
C PRO A 259 -9.56 24.12 -18.34
N ARG A 260 -9.02 24.89 -19.31
CA ARG A 260 -9.83 25.65 -20.28
C ARG A 260 -10.85 24.80 -21.03
N ASP A 261 -10.40 23.67 -21.58
CA ASP A 261 -11.22 22.76 -22.39
C ASP A 261 -11.82 21.62 -21.57
N ILE A 262 -11.06 21.14 -20.57
CA ILE A 262 -11.43 20.04 -19.67
C ILE A 262 -10.67 20.14 -18.35
N ALA A 263 -11.36 20.14 -17.23
CA ALA A 263 -10.72 20.03 -15.92
C ALA A 263 -10.26 18.59 -15.63
N VAL A 264 -9.14 18.44 -14.93
CA VAL A 264 -8.59 17.13 -14.55
C VAL A 264 -8.31 17.11 -13.05
N VAL A 265 -8.91 16.13 -12.35
CA VAL A 265 -8.69 15.92 -10.92
C VAL A 265 -8.48 14.44 -10.62
N GLY A 266 -7.94 14.11 -9.47
CA GLY A 266 -7.78 12.71 -9.09
C GLY A 266 -7.20 12.50 -7.70
N PHE A 267 -6.66 11.32 -7.51
CA PHE A 267 -6.00 10.90 -6.28
C PHE A 267 -4.49 10.83 -6.49
N ASP A 268 -3.79 10.90 -5.39
CA ASP A 268 -2.34 10.78 -5.23
C ASP A 268 -1.56 12.03 -5.65
N ASN A 269 -0.93 12.67 -4.64
CA ASN A 269 -0.12 13.87 -4.84
C ASN A 269 1.33 13.47 -5.19
N GLU A 270 1.50 12.92 -6.40
CA GLU A 270 2.81 12.56 -6.93
C GLU A 270 3.61 13.81 -7.34
N SER A 271 4.95 13.75 -7.28
CA SER A 271 5.81 14.88 -7.63
C SER A 271 5.56 15.44 -9.04
N TRP A 272 5.18 14.59 -10.00
CA TRP A 272 4.87 15.03 -11.35
C TRP A 272 3.57 15.85 -11.44
N THR A 273 2.61 15.66 -10.50
CA THR A 273 1.32 16.35 -10.53
C THR A 273 1.43 17.85 -10.34
N GLU A 274 2.48 18.33 -9.68
CA GLU A 274 2.76 19.76 -9.52
C GLU A 274 3.56 20.36 -10.67
N LEU A 275 4.24 19.50 -11.47
CA LEU A 275 5.16 19.95 -12.52
C LEU A 275 4.48 20.07 -13.90
N VAL A 276 3.27 19.52 -14.07
CA VAL A 276 2.58 19.52 -15.36
C VAL A 276 1.58 20.67 -15.47
N GLY A 277 1.67 21.44 -16.56
CA GLY A 277 0.79 22.58 -16.82
C GLY A 277 0.75 23.57 -15.64
N SER A 278 -0.46 23.81 -15.12
CA SER A 278 -0.70 24.63 -13.91
C SER A 278 -0.79 23.80 -12.61
N GLY A 279 -0.33 22.55 -12.66
CA GLY A 279 -0.46 21.55 -11.59
C GLY A 279 -1.86 20.90 -11.55
N LEU A 280 -1.91 19.64 -11.14
CA LEU A 280 -3.15 18.87 -11.03
C LEU A 280 -3.74 18.95 -9.61
N THR A 281 -5.03 19.22 -9.53
CA THR A 281 -5.80 19.15 -8.27
C THR A 281 -6.01 17.69 -7.89
N VAL A 282 -5.61 17.33 -6.68
CA VAL A 282 -5.61 15.94 -6.23
C VAL A 282 -6.01 15.80 -4.76
N ILE A 283 -6.46 14.62 -4.39
CA ILE A 283 -6.47 14.19 -3.00
C ILE A 283 -5.07 13.65 -2.65
N GLU A 284 -4.42 14.29 -1.71
CA GLU A 284 -3.21 13.79 -1.08
C GLU A 284 -3.56 12.84 0.05
N GLN A 285 -3.05 11.62 -0.04
CA GLN A 285 -3.20 10.61 1.00
C GLN A 285 -2.00 10.67 1.95
N PRO A 286 -2.18 10.52 3.28
CA PRO A 286 -1.07 10.48 4.25
C PRO A 286 -0.37 9.11 4.25
N VAL A 287 0.18 8.70 3.10
CA VAL A 287 0.64 7.31 2.83
C VAL A 287 1.70 6.84 3.83
N ALA A 288 2.64 7.71 4.18
CA ALA A 288 3.67 7.37 5.18
C ALA A 288 3.07 7.15 6.59
N GLU A 289 1.99 7.87 6.93
CA GLU A 289 1.27 7.68 8.20
C GLU A 289 0.45 6.39 8.17
N ILE A 290 -0.16 6.06 7.03
CA ILE A 290 -0.84 4.77 6.82
C ILE A 290 0.13 3.62 7.09
N GLY A 291 1.34 3.67 6.52
CA GLY A 291 2.36 2.64 6.72
C GLY A 291 2.82 2.53 8.18
N ARG A 292 3.05 3.65 8.87
CA ARG A 292 3.42 3.67 10.29
C ARG A 292 2.29 3.10 11.16
N ALA A 293 1.06 3.58 10.98
CA ALA A 293 -0.09 3.11 11.75
C ALA A 293 -0.36 1.61 11.54
N ALA A 294 -0.16 1.10 10.32
CA ALA A 294 -0.29 -0.33 10.04
C ALA A 294 0.77 -1.17 10.79
N MET A 295 2.00 -0.70 10.85
CA MET A 295 3.06 -1.37 11.60
C MET A 295 2.83 -1.30 13.11
N ASP A 296 2.36 -0.17 13.64
CA ASP A 296 2.02 -0.02 15.06
C ASP A 296 0.90 -0.99 15.45
N LEU A 297 -0.17 -1.10 14.63
CA LEU A 297 -1.24 -2.08 14.81
C LEU A 297 -0.73 -3.51 14.78
N LEU A 298 0.16 -3.82 13.83
CA LEU A 298 0.76 -5.16 13.74
C LEU A 298 1.57 -5.50 14.97
N PHE A 299 2.40 -4.58 15.46
CA PHE A 299 3.19 -4.80 16.69
C PHE A 299 2.32 -4.91 17.94
N GLU A 300 1.23 -4.17 18.03
CA GLU A 300 0.27 -4.34 19.13
C GLU A 300 -0.42 -5.70 19.07
N ARG A 301 -0.84 -6.15 17.89
CA ARG A 301 -1.46 -7.46 17.69
C ARG A 301 -0.52 -8.60 18.06
N LEU A 302 0.76 -8.48 17.75
CA LEU A 302 1.80 -9.45 18.15
C LEU A 302 1.98 -9.51 19.67
N ARG A 303 1.82 -8.39 20.37
CA ARG A 303 1.91 -8.35 21.85
C ARG A 303 0.62 -8.80 22.51
N THR A 304 -0.53 -8.55 21.89
CA THR A 304 -1.87 -8.80 22.45
C THR A 304 -2.77 -9.43 21.36
N PRO A 305 -2.62 -10.73 21.06
CA PRO A 305 -3.32 -11.38 19.94
C PRO A 305 -4.85 -11.32 20.02
N GLY A 306 -5.43 -11.34 21.22
CA GLY A 306 -6.88 -11.38 21.45
C GLY A 306 -7.58 -10.02 21.41
N MET A 307 -6.89 -8.92 21.04
CA MET A 307 -7.53 -7.60 20.97
C MET A 307 -8.60 -7.55 19.86
N ALA A 308 -9.64 -6.70 20.05
CA ALA A 308 -10.63 -6.45 19.01
C ALA A 308 -9.99 -5.87 17.74
N THR A 309 -10.56 -6.16 16.58
CA THR A 309 -10.16 -5.55 15.31
C THR A 309 -10.45 -4.05 15.30
N ARG A 310 -9.59 -3.29 14.64
CA ARG A 310 -9.70 -1.83 14.56
C ARG A 310 -9.65 -1.36 13.11
N LYS A 311 -10.43 -0.31 12.84
CA LYS A 311 -10.38 0.43 11.59
C LYS A 311 -9.83 1.82 11.88
N VAL A 312 -8.63 2.13 11.38
CA VAL A 312 -7.98 3.44 11.52
C VAL A 312 -8.13 4.18 10.20
N MET A 313 -8.92 5.26 10.23
CA MET A 313 -9.17 6.08 9.05
C MET A 313 -8.47 7.42 9.23
N LEU A 314 -7.55 7.73 8.31
CA LEU A 314 -6.83 9.00 8.25
C LEU A 314 -7.52 9.94 7.25
N ALA A 315 -7.36 11.24 7.43
CA ALA A 315 -7.96 12.21 6.52
C ALA A 315 -7.11 12.37 5.25
N GLY A 316 -7.74 12.26 4.08
CA GLY A 316 -7.17 12.75 2.83
C GLY A 316 -7.25 14.28 2.76
N ARG A 317 -6.30 14.93 2.10
CA ARG A 317 -6.27 16.38 1.94
C ARG A 317 -6.48 16.78 0.48
N LEU A 318 -7.45 17.66 0.21
CA LEU A 318 -7.61 18.26 -1.12
C LEU A 318 -6.49 19.26 -1.37
N VAL A 319 -5.69 19.04 -2.40
CA VAL A 319 -4.63 19.95 -2.88
C VAL A 319 -5.13 20.59 -4.17
N VAL A 320 -5.61 21.83 -4.07
CA VAL A 320 -6.13 22.57 -5.22
C VAL A 320 -4.99 23.17 -6.03
N ARG A 321 -5.02 22.94 -7.34
CA ARG A 321 -4.10 23.50 -8.33
C ARG A 321 -4.86 23.96 -9.58
N GLY A 322 -4.13 24.43 -10.59
CA GLY A 322 -4.74 25.07 -11.76
C GLY A 322 -5.58 24.16 -12.68
N SER A 323 -5.45 22.82 -12.59
CA SER A 323 -6.15 21.90 -13.49
C SER A 323 -7.66 21.84 -13.30
N SER A 324 -8.18 22.43 -12.24
CA SER A 324 -9.61 22.47 -11.92
C SER A 324 -10.11 23.89 -11.68
N GLY A 325 -9.46 24.88 -12.28
CA GLY A 325 -9.89 26.28 -12.21
C GLY A 325 -11.27 26.51 -12.77
N ALA A 326 -11.81 27.72 -12.51
CA ALA A 326 -13.15 28.08 -12.93
C ALA A 326 -13.36 27.84 -14.44
N ARG A 327 -14.51 27.25 -14.77
CA ARG A 327 -14.92 27.08 -16.16
C ARG A 327 -15.14 28.46 -16.79
N ALA A 328 -14.53 28.69 -17.96
CA ALA A 328 -14.84 29.86 -18.75
C ALA A 328 -16.33 29.85 -19.11
N ALA A 329 -16.98 31.02 -18.93
CA ALA A 329 -18.42 31.19 -19.18
C ALA A 329 -18.81 31.01 -20.65
#